data_79789d22b21110fb051315a0b749633b
#
_entry.id   79789d22b21110fb051315a0b749633b
#
_cell.length_a   1.000
_cell.length_b   1.000
_cell.length_c   1.000
_cell.angle_alpha   90.00
_cell.angle_beta   90.00
_cell.angle_gamma   90.00
#
_symmetry.space_group_name_H-M   'P 1'
#
loop_
_entity.id
_entity.type
_entity.pdbx_description
1 polymer ?
#
loop_
_entity_poly.entity_id
_entity_poly.type
_entity_poly.pdbx_seq_one_letter_code
_entity_poly.pdbx_strand_id
1 'polypeptide(L)'
;MSKSITLLTAQAFASDGPLARISGRHTVEQGQYALHVAGALERKDYAQSLLEAETGTGKSLGYIIPAMIALSQHKGSRIVISTFTRALQNQVMNSDLPLAVQVLNRMGITPPSYAFRMGRQAFWSPLRVQMHVQSLLAEPHTPEQADAWRNLLAFARNSAHTGSGLWLDYLDAYGRMPEKISVLDVCLTENSVPDNPAYDRHLEAAREAALIVTNHATLLVNQRTQVLGGDFYAVIVDEAHEMQTACESFTSLRTQPARIQRTLERIGNDKLKAQLQELTQSIHDHDDGEAVWTDGNRSNKLDMHRDAIAAIRDGLRTALSDLRKAYKGEALSQDEAANLEALQCHEDTLTRWLDHTNGFKQRAIAFSEKLRLPSIASVDSNAGHLFGRVIANMTERVILTSATLADAKRNDSFDSICRTLGLAPEDTTDSCRLYPHQYGRMRLVLTPATVSKPVLQSGEVT
;
A
#
# COMPACT_ATOMS: atom_id res chain seq x y z
N MET A 1 -10.51 40.31 -1.94
CA MET A 1 -11.35 39.10 -2.05
C MET A 1 -10.47 37.98 -2.67
N SER A 2 -10.41 36.83 -2.02
CA SER A 2 -9.76 35.65 -2.61
C SER A 2 -10.51 35.27 -3.89
N LYS A 3 -9.80 34.96 -4.97
CA LYS A 3 -10.45 34.46 -6.19
C LYS A 3 -10.92 33.02 -5.91
N SER A 4 -12.05 32.60 -6.50
CA SER A 4 -12.58 31.26 -6.40
C SER A 4 -11.55 30.20 -6.87
N ILE A 5 -11.47 29.06 -6.18
CA ILE A 5 -10.62 27.91 -6.58
C ILE A 5 -11.02 27.46 -7.97
N THR A 6 -12.34 27.37 -8.23
CA THR A 6 -12.90 27.00 -9.53
C THR A 6 -12.45 27.95 -10.64
N LEU A 7 -12.49 29.28 -10.38
CA LEU A 7 -12.05 30.28 -11.37
C LEU A 7 -10.54 30.15 -11.68
N LEU A 8 -9.70 30.00 -10.66
CA LEU A 8 -8.26 29.82 -10.85
C LEU A 8 -7.94 28.50 -11.56
N THR A 9 -8.69 27.44 -11.24
CA THR A 9 -8.57 26.16 -11.94
C THR A 9 -8.93 26.28 -13.40
N ALA A 10 -10.05 26.95 -13.71
CA ALA A 10 -10.44 27.22 -15.10
C ALA A 10 -9.34 27.98 -15.87
N GLN A 11 -8.70 28.97 -15.25
CA GLN A 11 -7.57 29.69 -15.84
C GLN A 11 -6.35 28.81 -16.06
N ALA A 12 -6.04 27.90 -15.12
CA ALA A 12 -4.91 26.98 -15.23
C ALA A 12 -5.05 26.02 -16.42
N PHE A 13 -6.28 25.51 -16.63
CA PHE A 13 -6.61 24.50 -17.64
C PHE A 13 -7.19 25.09 -18.96
N ALA A 14 -7.23 26.40 -19.14
CA ALA A 14 -7.67 27.00 -20.39
C ALA A 14 -6.78 26.56 -21.57
N SER A 15 -7.32 26.59 -22.79
CA SER A 15 -6.59 26.19 -24.01
C SER A 15 -5.30 27.00 -24.27
N ASP A 16 -5.29 28.25 -23.80
CA ASP A 16 -4.13 29.14 -23.78
C ASP A 16 -3.58 29.37 -22.37
N GLY A 17 -4.00 28.55 -21.42
CA GLY A 17 -3.64 28.62 -20.01
C GLY A 17 -2.21 28.18 -19.71
N PRO A 18 -1.73 28.40 -18.47
CA PRO A 18 -0.39 28.04 -18.05
C PRO A 18 -0.03 26.58 -18.30
N LEU A 19 -0.95 25.65 -18.02
CA LEU A 19 -0.71 24.22 -18.21
C LEU A 19 -0.47 23.89 -19.68
N ALA A 20 -1.34 24.37 -20.58
CA ALA A 20 -1.20 24.14 -22.02
C ALA A 20 0.11 24.71 -22.58
N ARG A 21 0.51 25.89 -22.10
CA ARG A 21 1.76 26.54 -22.52
C ARG A 21 3.02 25.83 -22.05
N ILE A 22 2.96 25.13 -20.90
CA ILE A 22 4.12 24.40 -20.35
C ILE A 22 4.19 23.00 -20.95
N SER A 23 3.07 22.27 -20.95
CA SER A 23 3.02 20.87 -21.39
C SER A 23 2.94 20.71 -22.92
N GLY A 24 2.55 21.76 -23.64
CA GLY A 24 2.23 21.69 -25.08
C GLY A 24 0.97 20.89 -25.38
N ARG A 25 0.16 20.56 -24.38
CA ARG A 25 -1.07 19.75 -24.50
C ARG A 25 -2.24 20.42 -23.80
N HIS A 26 -3.41 20.28 -24.40
CA HIS A 26 -4.68 20.70 -23.80
C HIS A 26 -5.74 19.65 -24.14
N THR A 27 -6.49 19.21 -23.13
CA THR A 27 -7.67 18.37 -23.29
C THR A 27 -8.83 18.97 -22.50
N VAL A 28 -10.00 19.03 -23.13
CA VAL A 28 -11.22 19.61 -22.54
C VAL A 28 -11.63 18.79 -21.32
N GLU A 29 -11.52 17.47 -21.41
CA GLU A 29 -11.91 16.52 -20.37
C GLU A 29 -11.06 16.69 -19.11
N GLN A 30 -9.76 16.94 -19.26
CA GLN A 30 -8.88 17.22 -18.11
C GLN A 30 -9.33 18.52 -17.39
N GLY A 31 -9.67 19.54 -18.16
CA GLY A 31 -10.20 20.80 -17.60
C GLY A 31 -11.53 20.60 -16.88
N GLN A 32 -12.47 19.86 -17.48
CA GLN A 32 -13.75 19.53 -16.86
C GLN A 32 -13.55 18.74 -15.57
N TYR A 33 -12.70 17.71 -15.59
CA TYR A 33 -12.35 16.93 -14.41
C TYR A 33 -11.80 17.83 -13.28
N ALA A 34 -10.84 18.71 -13.61
CA ALA A 34 -10.25 19.62 -12.65
C ALA A 34 -11.28 20.59 -12.03
N LEU A 35 -12.31 21.00 -12.80
CA LEU A 35 -13.40 21.84 -12.30
C LEU A 35 -14.30 21.10 -11.32
N HIS A 36 -14.59 19.81 -11.51
CA HIS A 36 -15.30 19.00 -10.52
C HIS A 36 -14.51 18.91 -9.21
N VAL A 37 -13.19 18.65 -9.29
CA VAL A 37 -12.30 18.64 -8.11
C VAL A 37 -12.31 20.01 -7.41
N ALA A 38 -12.19 21.10 -8.17
CA ALA A 38 -12.21 22.45 -7.61
C ALA A 38 -13.56 22.78 -6.94
N GLY A 39 -14.67 22.38 -7.54
CA GLY A 39 -16.02 22.54 -6.98
C GLY A 39 -16.16 21.80 -5.64
N ALA A 40 -15.67 20.57 -5.55
CA ALA A 40 -15.67 19.80 -4.30
C ALA A 40 -14.84 20.48 -3.21
N LEU A 41 -13.67 21.04 -3.56
CA LEU A 41 -12.81 21.77 -2.62
C LEU A 41 -13.37 23.11 -2.16
N GLU A 42 -14.27 23.74 -2.93
CA GLU A 42 -14.91 25.01 -2.54
C GLU A 42 -16.14 24.83 -1.63
N ARG A 43 -16.70 23.62 -1.52
CA ARG A 43 -17.88 23.41 -0.66
C ARG A 43 -17.55 23.71 0.80
N LYS A 44 -18.51 24.35 1.47
CA LYS A 44 -18.38 24.65 2.91
C LYS A 44 -18.85 23.52 3.79
N ASP A 45 -19.79 22.73 3.28
CA ASP A 45 -20.36 21.58 3.97
C ASP A 45 -19.65 20.28 3.55
N TYR A 46 -20.08 19.17 4.12
CA TYR A 46 -19.62 17.84 3.72
C TYR A 46 -19.69 17.67 2.20
N ALA A 47 -18.62 17.14 1.62
CA ALA A 47 -18.52 16.90 0.19
C ALA A 47 -17.94 15.51 -0.06
N GLN A 48 -18.74 14.63 -0.67
CA GLN A 48 -18.34 13.35 -1.21
C GLN A 48 -18.45 13.42 -2.72
N SER A 49 -17.34 13.36 -3.42
CA SER A 49 -17.28 13.45 -4.88
C SER A 49 -16.73 12.15 -5.48
N LEU A 50 -17.38 11.63 -6.51
CA LEU A 50 -17.06 10.39 -7.19
C LEU A 50 -16.78 10.68 -8.66
N LEU A 51 -15.48 10.71 -9.01
CA LEU A 51 -15.04 11.20 -10.31
C LEU A 51 -14.40 10.05 -11.10
N GLU A 52 -15.13 9.51 -12.06
CA GLU A 52 -14.62 8.51 -13.00
C GLU A 52 -14.06 9.23 -14.23
N ALA A 53 -12.78 8.99 -14.49
CA ALA A 53 -12.11 9.46 -15.69
C ALA A 53 -11.12 8.44 -16.18
N GLU A 54 -11.20 8.05 -17.44
CA GLU A 54 -10.36 7.01 -18.02
C GLU A 54 -8.87 7.33 -17.97
N THR A 55 -8.04 6.30 -18.13
CA THR A 55 -6.59 6.46 -18.23
C THR A 55 -6.22 7.36 -19.39
N GLY A 56 -5.24 8.25 -19.19
CA GLY A 56 -4.84 9.21 -20.22
C GLY A 56 -5.59 10.55 -20.22
N THR A 57 -6.67 10.71 -19.44
CA THR A 57 -7.37 12.01 -19.28
C THR A 57 -6.56 13.04 -18.51
N GLY A 58 -5.45 12.64 -17.86
CA GLY A 58 -4.62 13.56 -17.07
C GLY A 58 -5.15 13.83 -15.67
N LYS A 59 -5.81 12.83 -15.04
CA LYS A 59 -6.36 12.89 -13.67
C LYS A 59 -5.40 13.51 -12.67
N SER A 60 -4.14 13.06 -12.64
CA SER A 60 -3.17 13.47 -11.63
C SER A 60 -3.03 14.99 -11.54
N LEU A 61 -2.72 15.66 -12.64
CA LEU A 61 -2.69 17.12 -12.67
C LEU A 61 -4.06 17.75 -12.40
N GLY A 62 -5.13 17.08 -12.85
CA GLY A 62 -6.49 17.50 -12.66
C GLY A 62 -6.95 17.57 -11.20
N TYR A 63 -6.36 16.77 -10.29
CA TYR A 63 -6.60 16.91 -8.85
C TYR A 63 -5.47 17.64 -8.11
N ILE A 64 -4.23 17.57 -8.55
CA ILE A 64 -3.09 18.23 -7.88
C ILE A 64 -3.20 19.75 -7.97
N ILE A 65 -3.43 20.29 -9.16
CA ILE A 65 -3.47 21.75 -9.36
C ILE A 65 -4.59 22.42 -8.55
N PRO A 66 -5.85 21.95 -8.57
CA PRO A 66 -6.90 22.49 -7.70
C PRO A 66 -6.59 22.36 -6.21
N ALA A 67 -6.00 21.22 -5.78
CA ALA A 67 -5.60 21.02 -4.39
C ALA A 67 -4.53 22.02 -3.95
N MET A 68 -3.51 22.26 -4.77
CA MET A 68 -2.48 23.26 -4.48
C MET A 68 -3.04 24.70 -4.49
N ILE A 69 -3.98 25.03 -5.38
CA ILE A 69 -4.68 26.31 -5.40
C ILE A 69 -5.48 26.49 -4.09
N ALA A 70 -6.23 25.46 -3.66
CA ALA A 70 -6.98 25.48 -2.41
C ALA A 70 -6.05 25.76 -1.22
N LEU A 71 -4.94 25.05 -1.11
CA LEU A 71 -3.96 25.22 -0.03
C LEU A 71 -3.27 26.58 -0.05
N SER A 72 -3.07 27.19 -1.22
CA SER A 72 -2.52 28.54 -1.32
C SER A 72 -3.45 29.61 -0.71
N GLN A 73 -4.76 29.35 -0.70
CA GLN A 73 -5.79 30.23 -0.17
C GLN A 73 -6.14 29.92 1.29
N HIS A 74 -6.07 28.66 1.69
CA HIS A 74 -6.36 28.18 3.03
C HIS A 74 -5.06 27.86 3.78
N LYS A 75 -4.31 28.92 4.14
CA LYS A 75 -3.04 28.77 4.87
C LYS A 75 -3.24 28.03 6.18
N GLY A 76 -2.34 27.09 6.45
CA GLY A 76 -2.40 26.22 7.64
C GLY A 76 -3.28 24.98 7.46
N SER A 77 -4.05 24.89 6.36
CA SER A 77 -4.78 23.69 6.01
C SER A 77 -3.87 22.64 5.34
N ARG A 78 -4.28 21.38 5.40
CA ARG A 78 -3.55 20.25 4.82
C ARG A 78 -4.48 19.41 3.94
N ILE A 79 -3.95 18.88 2.83
CA ILE A 79 -4.65 17.94 1.96
C ILE A 79 -3.81 16.65 1.86
N VAL A 80 -4.48 15.50 1.88
CA VAL A 80 -3.86 14.20 1.62
C VAL A 80 -4.31 13.69 0.26
N ILE A 81 -3.35 13.25 -0.55
CA ILE A 81 -3.58 12.48 -1.78
C ILE A 81 -3.10 11.06 -1.51
N SER A 82 -3.99 10.09 -1.63
CA SER A 82 -3.69 8.66 -1.49
C SER A 82 -3.75 7.99 -2.85
N THR A 83 -2.68 7.29 -3.25
CA THR A 83 -2.61 6.52 -4.50
C THR A 83 -2.38 5.03 -4.19
N PHE A 84 -2.64 4.15 -5.16
CA PHE A 84 -2.50 2.71 -4.93
C PHE A 84 -1.06 2.21 -5.13
N THR A 85 -0.44 2.53 -6.26
CA THR A 85 0.86 1.97 -6.63
C THR A 85 2.04 2.91 -6.39
N ARG A 86 3.22 2.33 -6.15
CA ARG A 86 4.47 3.09 -6.02
C ARG A 86 4.87 3.79 -7.32
N ALA A 87 4.58 3.19 -8.47
CA ALA A 87 4.84 3.80 -9.77
C ALA A 87 4.06 5.11 -9.93
N LEU A 88 2.77 5.12 -9.57
CA LEU A 88 1.94 6.33 -9.55
C LEU A 88 2.48 7.37 -8.56
N GLN A 89 2.91 6.93 -7.38
CA GLN A 89 3.52 7.81 -6.39
C GLN A 89 4.78 8.49 -6.94
N ASN A 90 5.66 7.73 -7.57
CA ASN A 90 6.89 8.27 -8.20
C ASN A 90 6.56 9.23 -9.33
N GLN A 91 5.56 8.94 -10.17
CA GLN A 91 5.08 9.84 -11.21
C GLN A 91 4.58 11.15 -10.60
N VAL A 92 3.72 11.10 -9.59
CA VAL A 92 3.18 12.29 -8.90
C VAL A 92 4.32 13.14 -8.33
N MET A 93 5.30 12.54 -7.67
CA MET A 93 6.39 13.27 -7.03
C MET A 93 7.41 13.85 -8.01
N ASN A 94 7.79 13.08 -9.01
CA ASN A 94 8.92 13.44 -9.89
C ASN A 94 8.49 14.15 -11.17
N SER A 95 7.21 14.10 -11.53
CA SER A 95 6.68 14.68 -12.76
C SER A 95 5.53 15.66 -12.49
N ASP A 96 4.44 15.19 -11.86
CA ASP A 96 3.19 15.94 -11.83
C ASP A 96 3.23 17.11 -10.84
N LEU A 97 3.80 16.92 -9.64
CA LEU A 97 3.97 18.00 -8.66
C LEU A 97 4.94 19.09 -9.12
N PRO A 98 6.14 18.78 -9.67
CA PRO A 98 7.00 19.82 -10.26
C PRO A 98 6.34 20.61 -11.39
N LEU A 99 5.53 19.96 -12.22
CA LEU A 99 4.76 20.62 -13.26
C LEU A 99 3.67 21.52 -12.69
N ALA A 100 2.94 21.06 -11.68
CA ALA A 100 1.93 21.86 -10.98
C ALA A 100 2.53 23.10 -10.32
N VAL A 101 3.72 22.97 -9.70
CA VAL A 101 4.49 24.11 -9.15
C VAL A 101 4.80 25.14 -10.24
N GLN A 102 5.23 24.71 -11.44
CA GLN A 102 5.49 25.63 -12.56
C GLN A 102 4.20 26.33 -13.01
N VAL A 103 3.06 25.63 -13.05
CA VAL A 103 1.77 26.20 -13.39
C VAL A 103 1.38 27.30 -12.39
N LEU A 104 1.45 27.01 -11.09
CA LEU A 104 1.11 27.98 -10.05
C LEU A 104 2.01 29.22 -10.10
N ASN A 105 3.33 29.02 -10.26
CA ASN A 105 4.29 30.12 -10.39
C ASN A 105 3.95 31.04 -11.57
N ARG A 106 3.55 30.47 -12.71
CA ARG A 106 3.11 31.28 -13.87
C ARG A 106 1.80 32.03 -13.63
N MET A 107 0.96 31.54 -12.73
CA MET A 107 -0.25 32.22 -12.29
C MET A 107 0.02 33.28 -11.20
N GLY A 108 1.25 33.43 -10.74
CA GLY A 108 1.58 34.30 -9.62
C GLY A 108 1.07 33.79 -8.27
N ILE A 109 0.84 32.48 -8.16
CA ILE A 109 0.41 31.81 -6.93
C ILE A 109 1.63 31.15 -6.30
N THR A 110 1.90 31.45 -5.03
CA THR A 110 2.96 30.76 -4.26
C THR A 110 2.57 29.31 -4.02
N PRO A 111 3.32 28.33 -4.53
CA PRO A 111 3.02 26.92 -4.31
C PRO A 111 3.08 26.55 -2.82
N PRO A 112 2.16 25.72 -2.32
CA PRO A 112 2.26 25.18 -0.96
C PRO A 112 3.41 24.17 -0.85
N SER A 113 3.88 23.92 0.37
CA SER A 113 4.82 22.84 0.65
C SER A 113 4.17 21.49 0.38
N TYR A 114 4.94 20.55 -0.12
CA TYR A 114 4.48 19.18 -0.33
C TYR A 114 5.53 18.16 0.08
N ALA A 115 5.08 17.02 0.53
CA ALA A 115 5.94 15.91 0.88
C ALA A 115 5.28 14.56 0.56
N PHE A 116 6.13 13.55 0.49
CA PHE A 116 5.71 12.18 0.34
C PHE A 116 5.72 11.48 1.71
N ARG A 117 4.74 10.64 2.00
CA ARG A 117 4.69 9.86 3.22
C ARG A 117 4.59 8.37 2.90
N MET A 118 5.70 7.66 3.08
CA MET A 118 5.78 6.21 2.91
C MET A 118 5.74 5.48 4.27
N GLY A 119 5.25 4.25 4.25
CA GLY A 119 5.31 3.36 5.41
C GLY A 119 6.76 2.97 5.75
N ARG A 120 6.99 2.60 7.02
CA ARG A 120 8.32 2.18 7.53
C ARG A 120 8.98 1.09 6.69
N GLN A 121 8.20 0.11 6.25
CA GLN A 121 8.69 -1.01 5.44
C GLN A 121 9.24 -0.61 4.06
N ALA A 122 9.09 0.65 3.65
CA ALA A 122 9.75 1.16 2.44
C ALA A 122 11.21 1.55 2.67
N PHE A 123 11.64 1.67 3.92
CA PHE A 123 12.96 2.14 4.31
C PHE A 123 13.86 0.98 4.76
N TRP A 124 15.17 1.11 4.47
CA TRP A 124 16.17 0.22 5.04
C TRP A 124 16.18 0.27 6.56
N SER A 125 16.49 -0.86 7.19
CA SER A 125 17.13 -0.91 8.50
C SER A 125 18.60 -1.32 8.29
N PRO A 126 19.56 -0.39 8.29
CA PRO A 126 20.98 -0.72 8.15
C PRO A 126 21.45 -1.78 9.13
N LEU A 127 20.91 -1.77 10.35
CA LEU A 127 21.21 -2.78 11.37
C LEU A 127 20.71 -4.16 10.95
N ARG A 128 19.46 -4.29 10.49
CA ARG A 128 18.91 -5.58 10.01
C ARG A 128 19.65 -6.08 8.79
N VAL A 129 20.03 -5.20 7.86
CA VAL A 129 20.89 -5.57 6.72
C VAL A 129 22.21 -6.10 7.21
N GLN A 130 22.86 -5.43 8.18
CA GLN A 130 24.13 -5.87 8.75
C GLN A 130 24.01 -7.25 9.40
N MET A 131 23.04 -7.47 10.27
CA MET A 131 22.82 -8.73 10.95
C MET A 131 22.57 -9.88 9.97
N HIS A 132 21.70 -9.63 8.97
CA HIS A 132 21.39 -10.65 7.97
C HIS A 132 22.59 -10.99 7.08
N VAL A 133 23.33 -9.98 6.63
CA VAL A 133 24.59 -10.18 5.87
C VAL A 133 25.63 -10.92 6.70
N GLN A 134 25.80 -10.61 7.98
CA GLN A 134 26.72 -11.34 8.87
C GLN A 134 26.34 -12.81 9.03
N SER A 135 25.04 -13.10 9.18
CA SER A 135 24.54 -14.47 9.24
C SER A 135 24.84 -15.24 7.94
N LEU A 136 24.60 -14.61 6.77
CA LEU A 136 24.88 -15.24 5.47
C LEU A 136 26.37 -15.47 5.23
N LEU A 137 27.23 -14.55 5.67
CA LEU A 137 28.69 -14.70 5.57
C LEU A 137 29.25 -15.81 6.47
N ALA A 138 28.53 -16.22 7.52
CA ALA A 138 28.89 -17.34 8.37
C ALA A 138 28.52 -18.71 7.74
N GLU A 139 27.64 -18.74 6.73
CA GLU A 139 27.28 -19.95 5.99
C GLU A 139 28.26 -20.19 4.80
N PRO A 140 28.31 -21.40 4.21
CA PRO A 140 29.00 -21.61 2.95
C PRO A 140 28.47 -20.74 1.82
N HIS A 141 29.34 -19.99 1.15
CA HIS A 141 28.98 -19.02 0.10
C HIS A 141 30.10 -18.89 -0.94
N THR A 142 29.75 -18.34 -2.11
CA THR A 142 30.75 -17.97 -3.13
C THR A 142 31.31 -16.55 -2.89
N PRO A 143 32.51 -16.24 -3.41
CA PRO A 143 33.03 -14.86 -3.36
C PRO A 143 32.06 -13.82 -3.93
N GLU A 144 31.39 -14.13 -5.05
CA GLU A 144 30.46 -13.26 -5.74
C GLU A 144 29.23 -12.97 -4.86
N GLN A 145 28.73 -13.99 -4.13
CA GLN A 145 27.63 -13.81 -3.16
C GLN A 145 28.05 -12.89 -2.02
N ALA A 146 29.24 -13.12 -1.45
CA ALA A 146 29.78 -12.29 -0.38
C ALA A 146 29.92 -10.83 -0.79
N ASP A 147 30.43 -10.57 -2.01
CA ASP A 147 30.59 -9.22 -2.55
C ASP A 147 29.22 -8.54 -2.79
N ALA A 148 28.25 -9.27 -3.33
CA ALA A 148 26.88 -8.74 -3.51
C ALA A 148 26.25 -8.34 -2.17
N TRP A 149 26.41 -9.15 -1.11
CA TRP A 149 25.87 -8.84 0.22
C TRP A 149 26.60 -7.65 0.89
N ARG A 150 27.94 -7.56 0.75
CA ARG A 150 28.70 -6.39 1.26
C ARG A 150 28.32 -5.11 0.55
N ASN A 151 28.12 -5.17 -0.79
CA ASN A 151 27.68 -4.03 -1.59
C ASN A 151 26.28 -3.56 -1.16
N LEU A 152 25.34 -4.49 -0.90
CA LEU A 152 24.02 -4.17 -0.36
C LEU A 152 24.15 -3.43 1.00
N LEU A 153 24.98 -3.94 1.92
CA LEU A 153 25.18 -3.29 3.22
C LEU A 153 25.74 -1.88 3.08
N ALA A 154 26.74 -1.69 2.21
CA ALA A 154 27.31 -0.39 1.94
C ALA A 154 26.27 0.57 1.34
N PHE A 155 25.48 0.09 0.38
CA PHE A 155 24.40 0.87 -0.23
C PHE A 155 23.34 1.28 0.79
N ALA A 156 22.84 0.33 1.60
CA ALA A 156 21.81 0.59 2.60
C ALA A 156 22.27 1.65 3.63
N ARG A 157 23.51 1.57 4.11
CA ARG A 157 24.09 2.57 5.01
C ARG A 157 24.20 3.93 4.37
N ASN A 158 24.73 4.01 3.15
CA ASN A 158 24.86 5.27 2.42
C ASN A 158 23.50 5.89 2.12
N SER A 159 22.54 5.10 1.62
CA SER A 159 21.17 5.55 1.35
C SER A 159 20.47 6.08 2.60
N ALA A 160 20.63 5.42 3.75
CA ALA A 160 20.03 5.87 5.02
C ALA A 160 20.59 7.21 5.52
N HIS A 161 21.88 7.48 5.33
CA HIS A 161 22.53 8.70 5.82
C HIS A 161 22.42 9.86 4.84
N THR A 162 22.73 9.66 3.59
CA THR A 162 22.88 10.73 2.58
C THR A 162 21.84 10.67 1.45
N GLY A 163 21.16 9.54 1.30
CA GLY A 163 20.15 9.32 0.27
C GLY A 163 18.71 9.38 0.81
N SER A 164 17.81 8.74 0.07
CA SER A 164 16.38 8.64 0.38
C SER A 164 16.09 7.70 1.55
N GLY A 165 16.98 6.75 1.84
CA GLY A 165 16.78 5.67 2.79
C GLY A 165 15.88 4.53 2.29
N LEU A 166 15.42 4.57 1.04
CA LEU A 166 14.48 3.62 0.45
C LEU A 166 15.21 2.41 -0.14
N TRP A 167 14.68 1.19 0.09
CA TRP A 167 15.23 -0.01 -0.52
C TRP A 167 14.93 -0.11 -2.04
N LEU A 168 13.92 0.61 -2.52
CA LEU A 168 13.60 0.68 -3.95
C LEU A 168 14.74 1.24 -4.78
N ASP A 169 15.48 2.23 -4.26
CA ASP A 169 16.62 2.82 -4.99
C ASP A 169 17.68 1.76 -5.33
N TYR A 170 17.78 0.73 -4.51
CA TYR A 170 18.67 -0.40 -4.81
C TYR A 170 18.12 -1.24 -5.97
N LEU A 171 16.81 -1.50 -6.01
CA LEU A 171 16.20 -2.22 -7.12
C LEU A 171 16.26 -1.44 -8.43
N ASP A 172 16.11 -0.12 -8.37
CA ASP A 172 16.24 0.74 -9.54
C ASP A 172 17.68 0.74 -10.07
N ALA A 173 18.68 0.66 -9.19
CA ALA A 173 20.08 0.63 -9.56
C ALA A 173 20.60 -0.75 -10.03
N TYR A 174 20.11 -1.83 -9.44
CA TYR A 174 20.65 -3.19 -9.62
C TYR A 174 19.65 -4.22 -10.17
N GLY A 175 18.39 -3.83 -10.36
CA GLY A 175 17.32 -4.66 -10.93
C GLY A 175 16.74 -5.72 -10.00
N ARG A 176 17.50 -6.22 -9.01
CA ARG A 176 17.06 -7.26 -8.07
C ARG A 176 17.81 -7.21 -6.74
N MET A 177 17.21 -7.78 -5.70
CA MET A 177 17.91 -8.07 -4.45
C MET A 177 18.94 -9.18 -4.64
N PRO A 178 20.04 -9.18 -3.86
CA PRO A 178 20.97 -10.30 -3.81
C PRO A 178 20.28 -11.60 -3.36
N GLU A 179 20.84 -12.72 -3.78
CA GLU A 179 20.33 -14.03 -3.39
C GLU A 179 20.27 -14.20 -1.86
N LYS A 180 19.28 -14.95 -1.39
CA LYS A 180 18.96 -15.21 0.02
C LYS A 180 18.54 -13.97 0.83
N ILE A 181 18.34 -12.81 0.21
CA ILE A 181 17.88 -11.60 0.88
C ILE A 181 16.48 -11.19 0.37
N SER A 182 15.54 -11.12 1.29
CA SER A 182 14.22 -10.57 1.06
C SER A 182 14.14 -9.14 1.60
N VAL A 183 13.33 -8.27 0.96
CA VAL A 183 13.04 -6.92 1.47
C VAL A 183 12.53 -6.95 2.91
N LEU A 184 11.71 -7.93 3.26
CA LEU A 184 11.15 -8.07 4.60
C LEU A 184 12.20 -8.37 5.68
N ASP A 185 13.35 -8.93 5.30
CA ASP A 185 14.44 -9.23 6.22
C ASP A 185 15.29 -7.99 6.54
N VAL A 186 15.23 -6.96 5.70
CA VAL A 186 16.16 -5.83 5.69
C VAL A 186 15.49 -4.45 5.84
N CYS A 187 14.16 -4.37 5.82
CA CYS A 187 13.43 -3.11 6.01
C CYS A 187 13.12 -2.82 7.49
N LEU A 188 12.76 -1.56 7.79
CA LEU A 188 12.22 -1.18 9.08
C LEU A 188 10.89 -1.89 9.34
N THR A 189 10.72 -2.44 10.54
CA THR A 189 9.46 -3.04 11.02
C THR A 189 8.71 -2.07 11.94
N GLU A 190 7.47 -2.40 12.31
CA GLU A 190 6.65 -1.54 13.18
C GLU A 190 7.31 -1.29 14.54
N ASN A 191 8.00 -2.28 15.08
CA ASN A 191 8.59 -2.23 16.44
C ASN A 191 10.11 -2.06 16.43
N SER A 192 10.79 -2.03 15.27
CA SER A 192 12.22 -1.74 15.23
C SER A 192 12.48 -0.27 15.62
N VAL A 193 13.50 -0.05 16.43
CA VAL A 193 14.02 1.30 16.62
C VAL A 193 14.48 1.83 15.27
N PRO A 194 14.04 3.03 14.85
CA PRO A 194 14.48 3.59 13.58
C PRO A 194 15.99 3.81 13.60
N ASP A 195 16.71 3.10 12.73
CA ASP A 195 18.15 3.24 12.53
C ASP A 195 18.45 3.85 11.14
N ASN A 196 17.46 4.58 10.60
CA ASN A 196 17.53 5.21 9.30
C ASN A 196 17.22 6.71 9.40
N PRO A 197 18.26 7.58 9.46
CA PRO A 197 18.07 9.03 9.55
C PRO A 197 17.28 9.64 8.39
N ALA A 198 17.27 9.00 7.21
CA ALA A 198 16.43 9.46 6.10
C ALA A 198 14.94 9.26 6.41
N TYR A 199 14.58 8.19 7.16
CA TYR A 199 13.21 8.00 7.62
C TYR A 199 12.75 9.13 8.54
N ASP A 200 13.60 9.60 9.47
CA ASP A 200 13.26 10.70 10.37
C ASP A 200 13.07 12.02 9.61
N ARG A 201 13.99 12.32 8.66
CA ARG A 201 13.82 13.48 7.76
C ARG A 201 12.54 13.41 6.95
N HIS A 202 12.18 12.22 6.50
CA HIS A 202 10.96 11.98 5.74
C HIS A 202 9.69 12.19 6.58
N LEU A 203 9.71 11.77 7.86
CA LEU A 203 8.62 12.03 8.80
C LEU A 203 8.43 13.52 9.05
N GLU A 204 9.52 14.24 9.29
CA GLU A 204 9.52 15.68 9.58
C GLU A 204 8.98 16.45 8.36
N ALA A 205 9.51 16.19 7.17
CA ALA A 205 9.00 16.78 5.93
C ALA A 205 7.50 16.56 5.74
N ALA A 206 7.00 15.34 6.01
CA ALA A 206 5.57 15.03 5.89
C ALA A 206 4.71 15.73 6.96
N ARG A 207 5.25 16.00 8.15
CA ARG A 207 4.55 16.75 9.21
C ARG A 207 4.36 18.21 8.86
N GLU A 208 5.35 18.80 8.20
CA GLU A 208 5.37 20.23 7.85
C GLU A 208 4.67 20.54 6.50
N ALA A 209 4.45 19.51 5.68
CA ALA A 209 3.85 19.68 4.36
C ALA A 209 2.37 20.03 4.43
N ALA A 210 1.96 20.99 3.60
CA ALA A 210 0.56 21.29 3.36
C ALA A 210 -0.12 20.23 2.48
N LEU A 211 0.58 19.73 1.45
CA LEU A 211 0.11 18.64 0.59
C LEU A 211 0.91 17.38 0.87
N ILE A 212 0.23 16.31 1.26
CA ILE A 212 0.85 15.02 1.55
C ILE A 212 0.43 14.01 0.49
N VAL A 213 1.40 13.39 -0.16
CA VAL A 213 1.15 12.23 -1.04
C VAL A 213 1.50 10.95 -0.29
N THR A 214 0.59 9.98 -0.29
CA THR A 214 0.77 8.71 0.43
C THR A 214 0.15 7.54 -0.32
N ASN A 215 0.18 6.34 0.25
CA ASN A 215 -0.54 5.19 -0.28
C ASN A 215 -1.75 4.82 0.58
N HIS A 216 -2.64 3.99 0.02
CA HIS A 216 -3.85 3.55 0.69
C HIS A 216 -3.56 2.86 2.03
N ALA A 217 -2.53 2.03 2.12
CA ALA A 217 -2.15 1.37 3.36
C ALA A 217 -1.75 2.37 4.46
N THR A 218 -0.97 3.39 4.12
CA THR A 218 -0.57 4.44 5.08
C THR A 218 -1.77 5.31 5.48
N LEU A 219 -2.71 5.60 4.56
CA LEU A 219 -3.95 6.28 4.87
C LEU A 219 -4.77 5.49 5.91
N LEU A 220 -4.91 4.17 5.73
CA LEU A 220 -5.64 3.30 6.66
C LEU A 220 -4.95 3.18 8.03
N VAL A 221 -3.61 3.11 8.06
CA VAL A 221 -2.82 3.09 9.30
C VAL A 221 -3.03 4.34 10.13
N ASN A 222 -3.34 5.48 9.49
CA ASN A 222 -3.53 6.76 10.19
C ASN A 222 -4.60 6.70 11.28
N GLN A 223 -5.62 5.86 11.13
CA GLN A 223 -6.66 5.65 12.15
C GLN A 223 -6.05 5.21 13.50
N ARG A 224 -5.00 4.38 13.47
CA ARG A 224 -4.39 3.82 14.68
C ARG A 224 -3.23 4.67 15.23
N THR A 225 -2.49 5.30 14.36
CA THR A 225 -1.17 5.85 14.70
C THR A 225 -1.05 7.35 14.46
N GLN A 226 -2.04 7.97 13.81
CA GLN A 226 -2.05 9.38 13.40
C GLN A 226 -0.74 9.83 12.70
N VAL A 227 -0.13 8.93 11.93
CA VAL A 227 1.15 9.19 11.22
C VAL A 227 1.06 10.30 10.20
N LEU A 228 -0.14 10.62 9.71
CA LEU A 228 -0.42 11.74 8.82
C LEU A 228 -0.90 12.98 9.60
N GLY A 229 -1.31 12.81 10.87
CA GLY A 229 -2.05 13.80 11.63
C GLY A 229 -3.56 13.66 11.46
N GLY A 230 -4.32 14.70 11.84
CA GLY A 230 -5.79 14.79 11.72
C GLY A 230 -6.24 16.11 11.13
N ASP A 231 -7.55 16.26 10.97
CA ASP A 231 -8.22 17.48 10.51
C ASP A 231 -7.71 18.00 9.16
N PHE A 232 -7.82 17.17 8.14
CA PHE A 232 -7.46 17.55 6.77
C PHE A 232 -8.58 18.37 6.12
N TYR A 233 -8.18 19.37 5.34
CA TYR A 233 -9.08 20.15 4.52
C TYR A 233 -9.82 19.27 3.49
N ALA A 234 -9.09 18.33 2.88
CA ALA A 234 -9.63 17.30 1.99
C ALA A 234 -8.76 16.05 1.94
N VAL A 235 -9.37 14.92 1.59
CA VAL A 235 -8.67 13.68 1.22
C VAL A 235 -9.07 13.32 -0.20
N ILE A 236 -8.07 13.13 -1.06
CA ILE A 236 -8.21 12.72 -2.46
C ILE A 236 -7.68 11.29 -2.57
N VAL A 237 -8.50 10.37 -3.06
CA VAL A 237 -8.15 8.96 -3.22
C VAL A 237 -8.11 8.63 -4.70
N ASP A 238 -6.92 8.47 -5.23
CA ASP A 238 -6.71 8.06 -6.62
C ASP A 238 -6.65 6.53 -6.71
N GLU A 239 -7.15 5.96 -7.81
CA GLU A 239 -7.42 4.54 -7.98
C GLU A 239 -8.29 3.97 -6.84
N ALA A 240 -9.37 4.70 -6.52
CA ALA A 240 -10.23 4.38 -5.38
C ALA A 240 -10.90 2.99 -5.46
N HIS A 241 -11.00 2.38 -6.64
CA HIS A 241 -11.46 1.00 -6.81
C HIS A 241 -10.56 -0.02 -6.08
N GLU A 242 -9.27 0.30 -5.88
CA GLU A 242 -8.31 -0.55 -5.16
C GLU A 242 -8.37 -0.35 -3.62
N MET A 243 -9.14 0.61 -3.14
CA MET A 243 -9.25 0.86 -1.71
C MET A 243 -9.85 -0.33 -0.96
N GLN A 244 -10.78 -1.07 -1.56
CA GLN A 244 -11.30 -2.30 -0.98
C GLN A 244 -10.17 -3.31 -0.76
N THR A 245 -9.35 -3.57 -1.77
CA THR A 245 -8.19 -4.48 -1.69
C THR A 245 -7.21 -4.02 -0.61
N ALA A 246 -6.98 -2.72 -0.48
CA ALA A 246 -6.14 -2.17 0.57
C ALA A 246 -6.75 -2.40 1.97
N CYS A 247 -8.05 -2.21 2.14
CA CYS A 247 -8.77 -2.48 3.39
C CYS A 247 -8.72 -3.97 3.75
N GLU A 248 -8.94 -4.86 2.78
CA GLU A 248 -8.84 -6.30 2.97
C GLU A 248 -7.42 -6.69 3.41
N SER A 249 -6.40 -6.16 2.77
CA SER A 249 -5.00 -6.40 3.14
C SER A 249 -4.67 -5.88 4.55
N PHE A 250 -5.24 -4.74 4.93
CA PHE A 250 -5.02 -4.11 6.23
C PHE A 250 -5.76 -4.84 7.38
N THR A 251 -6.97 -5.34 7.13
CA THR A 251 -7.79 -6.03 8.14
C THR A 251 -7.50 -7.53 8.22
N SER A 252 -6.98 -8.12 7.14
CA SER A 252 -6.64 -9.54 7.10
C SER A 252 -5.41 -9.83 7.93
N LEU A 253 -5.51 -10.83 8.77
CA LEU A 253 -4.34 -11.45 9.40
C LEU A 253 -3.96 -12.69 8.61
N ARG A 254 -2.67 -12.80 8.31
CA ARG A 254 -2.12 -13.93 7.58
C ARG A 254 -0.83 -14.42 8.21
N THR A 255 -0.71 -15.73 8.37
CA THR A 255 0.53 -16.38 8.76
C THR A 255 0.84 -17.57 7.86
N GLN A 256 2.12 -17.86 7.69
CA GLN A 256 2.61 -19.03 6.95
C GLN A 256 3.22 -20.02 7.92
N PRO A 257 2.94 -21.33 7.80
CA PRO A 257 3.59 -22.34 8.62
C PRO A 257 5.12 -22.22 8.62
N ALA A 258 5.73 -21.93 7.48
CA ALA A 258 7.16 -21.71 7.38
C ALA A 258 7.69 -20.53 8.20
N ARG A 259 6.90 -19.48 8.41
CA ARG A 259 7.27 -18.34 9.28
C ARG A 259 7.16 -18.72 10.74
N ILE A 260 6.09 -19.41 11.12
CA ILE A 260 5.91 -19.95 12.48
C ILE A 260 7.10 -20.88 12.81
N GLN A 261 7.44 -21.76 11.89
CA GLN A 261 8.57 -22.70 12.06
C GLN A 261 9.89 -21.99 12.35
N ARG A 262 10.25 -20.96 11.59
CA ARG A 262 11.46 -20.17 11.82
C ARG A 262 11.46 -19.49 13.19
N THR A 263 10.31 -19.00 13.64
CA THR A 263 10.18 -18.40 14.98
C THR A 263 10.37 -19.46 16.06
N LEU A 264 9.79 -20.65 15.90
CA LEU A 264 9.94 -21.77 16.83
C LEU A 264 11.38 -22.31 16.90
N GLU A 265 12.10 -22.32 15.78
CA GLU A 265 13.54 -22.67 15.71
C GLU A 265 14.39 -21.70 16.54
N ARG A 266 14.11 -20.39 16.44
CA ARG A 266 14.82 -19.36 17.21
C ARG A 266 14.61 -19.48 18.73
N ILE A 267 13.44 -19.94 19.15
CA ILE A 267 13.12 -20.09 20.58
C ILE A 267 13.32 -21.53 21.09
N GLY A 268 13.77 -22.47 20.23
CA GLY A 268 14.07 -23.85 20.62
C GLY A 268 12.85 -24.71 20.99
N ASN A 269 11.67 -24.48 20.36
CA ASN A 269 10.46 -25.25 20.64
C ASN A 269 10.21 -26.36 19.62
N ASP A 270 10.97 -27.47 19.74
CA ASP A 270 10.92 -28.60 18.79
C ASP A 270 9.59 -29.35 18.80
N LYS A 271 8.90 -29.42 19.94
CA LYS A 271 7.62 -30.11 20.03
C LYS A 271 6.55 -29.44 19.17
N LEU A 272 6.42 -28.12 19.30
CA LEU A 272 5.44 -27.35 18.55
C LEU A 272 5.80 -27.29 17.05
N LYS A 273 7.10 -27.31 16.73
CA LYS A 273 7.61 -27.43 15.37
C LYS A 273 7.18 -28.73 14.70
N ALA A 274 7.25 -29.86 15.39
CA ALA A 274 6.77 -31.16 14.87
C ALA A 274 5.28 -31.13 14.56
N GLN A 275 4.45 -30.62 15.48
CA GLN A 275 3.01 -30.48 15.26
C GLN A 275 2.69 -29.56 14.06
N LEU A 276 3.46 -28.49 13.86
CA LEU A 276 3.32 -27.60 12.73
C LEU A 276 3.68 -28.27 11.40
N GLN A 277 4.68 -29.13 11.40
CA GLN A 277 5.06 -29.91 10.22
C GLN A 277 3.97 -30.92 9.84
N GLU A 278 3.36 -31.60 10.81
CA GLU A 278 2.22 -32.50 10.61
C GLU A 278 1.02 -31.74 10.00
N LEU A 279 0.68 -30.57 10.55
CA LEU A 279 -0.37 -29.73 9.97
C LEU A 279 -0.05 -29.32 8.53
N THR A 280 1.18 -28.90 8.27
CA THR A 280 1.59 -28.45 6.92
C THR A 280 1.50 -29.59 5.93
N GLN A 281 1.95 -30.80 6.30
CA GLN A 281 1.83 -31.98 5.47
C GLN A 281 0.36 -32.36 5.23
N SER A 282 -0.47 -32.34 6.28
CA SER A 282 -1.89 -32.61 6.14
C SER A 282 -2.60 -31.64 5.20
N ILE A 283 -2.23 -30.35 5.22
CA ILE A 283 -2.79 -29.38 4.26
C ILE A 283 -2.36 -29.73 2.81
N HIS A 284 -1.10 -30.13 2.61
CA HIS A 284 -0.61 -30.52 1.30
C HIS A 284 -1.27 -31.81 0.79
N ASP A 285 -1.50 -32.80 1.65
CA ASP A 285 -2.13 -34.08 1.28
C ASP A 285 -3.60 -33.87 0.80
N HIS A 286 -4.24 -32.78 1.23
CA HIS A 286 -5.60 -32.41 0.84
C HIS A 286 -5.67 -31.31 -0.22
N ASP A 287 -4.52 -30.87 -0.76
CA ASP A 287 -4.47 -29.87 -1.81
C ASP A 287 -5.11 -30.37 -3.10
N ASP A 288 -6.17 -29.70 -3.56
CA ASP A 288 -6.93 -30.05 -4.75
C ASP A 288 -6.65 -29.11 -5.94
N GLY A 289 -5.59 -28.34 -5.88
CA GLY A 289 -5.20 -27.39 -6.92
C GLY A 289 -5.92 -26.03 -6.85
N GLU A 290 -6.90 -25.86 -5.97
CA GLU A 290 -7.53 -24.57 -5.75
C GLU A 290 -6.54 -23.56 -5.16
N ALA A 291 -6.62 -22.29 -5.60
CA ALA A 291 -5.73 -21.25 -5.13
C ALA A 291 -6.02 -20.87 -3.66
N VAL A 292 -7.28 -20.95 -3.26
CA VAL A 292 -7.74 -20.57 -1.91
C VAL A 292 -8.90 -21.45 -1.46
N TRP A 293 -8.82 -21.98 -0.25
CA TRP A 293 -9.96 -22.58 0.46
C TRP A 293 -10.57 -21.53 1.39
N THR A 294 -11.88 -21.37 1.33
CA THR A 294 -12.65 -20.47 2.21
C THR A 294 -13.88 -21.19 2.77
N ASP A 295 -14.53 -20.58 3.74
CA ASP A 295 -15.83 -21.08 4.25
C ASP A 295 -16.89 -21.20 3.15
N GLY A 296 -16.78 -20.40 2.07
CA GLY A 296 -17.72 -20.43 0.95
C GLY A 296 -17.49 -21.56 -0.05
N ASN A 297 -16.25 -22.08 -0.20
CA ASN A 297 -15.95 -23.09 -1.22
C ASN A 297 -15.42 -24.42 -0.68
N ARG A 298 -14.71 -24.43 0.43
CA ARG A 298 -14.04 -25.62 1.01
C ARG A 298 -14.12 -25.66 2.54
N SER A 299 -15.27 -25.33 3.11
CA SER A 299 -15.51 -25.32 4.56
C SER A 299 -15.11 -26.64 5.23
N ASN A 300 -15.46 -27.78 4.64
CA ASN A 300 -15.10 -29.11 5.15
C ASN A 300 -13.58 -29.32 5.27
N LYS A 301 -12.77 -28.81 4.33
CA LYS A 301 -11.30 -28.88 4.41
C LYS A 301 -10.75 -27.97 5.51
N LEU A 302 -11.34 -26.80 5.69
CA LEU A 302 -10.97 -25.91 6.80
C LEU A 302 -11.29 -26.56 8.14
N ASP A 303 -12.43 -27.22 8.27
CA ASP A 303 -12.87 -27.91 9.50
C ASP A 303 -11.96 -29.08 9.86
N MET A 304 -11.49 -29.85 8.87
CA MET A 304 -10.52 -30.94 9.07
C MET A 304 -9.24 -30.47 9.78
N HIS A 305 -8.78 -29.26 9.52
CA HIS A 305 -7.56 -28.72 10.10
C HIS A 305 -7.76 -27.90 11.37
N ARG A 306 -9.01 -27.73 11.81
CA ARG A 306 -9.38 -26.86 12.93
C ARG A 306 -8.69 -27.25 14.24
N ASP A 307 -8.75 -28.52 14.61
CA ASP A 307 -8.19 -28.98 15.87
C ASP A 307 -6.65 -28.90 15.89
N ALA A 308 -6.00 -29.21 14.78
CA ALA A 308 -4.55 -29.06 14.63
C ALA A 308 -4.13 -27.57 14.71
N ILE A 309 -4.87 -26.68 14.06
CA ILE A 309 -4.63 -25.22 14.15
C ILE A 309 -4.87 -24.73 15.58
N ALA A 310 -5.90 -25.22 16.27
CA ALA A 310 -6.15 -24.87 17.67
C ALA A 310 -5.02 -25.33 18.59
N ALA A 311 -4.52 -26.56 18.41
CA ALA A 311 -3.40 -27.07 19.19
C ALA A 311 -2.13 -26.23 18.99
N ILE A 312 -1.84 -25.80 17.76
CA ILE A 312 -0.69 -24.92 17.47
C ILE A 312 -0.89 -23.55 18.10
N ARG A 313 -2.09 -22.94 17.99
CA ARG A 313 -2.42 -21.67 18.65
C ARG A 313 -2.18 -21.74 20.16
N ASP A 314 -2.64 -22.81 20.83
CA ASP A 314 -2.48 -22.99 22.28
C ASP A 314 -1.02 -23.20 22.66
N GLY A 315 -0.27 -23.92 21.83
CA GLY A 315 1.18 -24.05 21.97
C GLY A 315 1.94 -22.73 21.86
N LEU A 316 1.57 -21.89 20.89
CA LEU A 316 2.13 -20.53 20.73
C LEU A 316 1.80 -19.65 21.94
N ARG A 317 0.55 -19.70 22.45
CA ARG A 317 0.13 -18.99 23.64
C ARG A 317 0.92 -19.38 24.87
N THR A 318 1.20 -20.67 25.03
CA THR A 318 2.05 -21.20 26.12
C THR A 318 3.46 -20.68 25.97
N ALA A 319 4.07 -20.80 24.79
CA ALA A 319 5.42 -20.29 24.51
C ALA A 319 5.54 -18.78 24.79
N LEU A 320 4.55 -17.99 24.37
CA LEU A 320 4.48 -16.55 24.69
C LEU A 320 4.45 -16.28 26.19
N SER A 321 3.63 -17.03 26.93
CA SER A 321 3.53 -16.88 28.39
C SER A 321 4.85 -17.19 29.08
N ASP A 322 5.53 -18.24 28.63
CA ASP A 322 6.78 -18.69 29.24
C ASP A 322 7.93 -17.72 28.93
N LEU A 323 8.03 -17.23 27.69
CA LEU A 323 9.00 -16.20 27.34
C LEU A 323 8.77 -14.88 28.09
N ARG A 324 7.51 -14.45 28.23
CA ARG A 324 7.18 -13.25 29.01
C ARG A 324 7.54 -13.39 30.50
N LYS A 325 7.42 -14.60 31.07
CA LYS A 325 7.89 -14.87 32.43
C LYS A 325 9.40 -14.87 32.54
N ALA A 326 10.09 -15.48 31.57
CA ALA A 326 11.55 -15.53 31.54
C ALA A 326 12.19 -14.13 31.42
N TYR A 327 11.55 -13.25 30.66
CA TYR A 327 12.05 -11.87 30.44
C TYR A 327 11.50 -10.84 31.44
N LYS A 328 10.79 -11.28 32.46
CA LYS A 328 10.14 -10.35 33.44
C LYS A 328 11.21 -9.58 34.23
N GLY A 329 11.25 -8.28 34.01
CA GLY A 329 12.14 -7.35 34.76
C GLY A 329 13.48 -7.07 34.07
N GLU A 330 13.73 -7.65 32.91
CA GLU A 330 14.92 -7.37 32.10
C GLU A 330 14.59 -6.52 30.87
N ALA A 331 15.55 -5.71 30.42
CA ALA A 331 15.44 -5.00 29.15
C ALA A 331 15.64 -6.04 28.03
N LEU A 332 14.61 -6.24 27.21
CA LEU A 332 14.66 -7.16 26.08
C LEU A 332 15.72 -6.73 25.06
N SER A 333 16.50 -7.69 24.60
CA SER A 333 17.28 -7.53 23.38
C SER A 333 16.35 -7.35 22.17
N GLN A 334 16.87 -6.81 21.09
CA GLN A 334 16.07 -6.60 19.86
C GLN A 334 15.54 -7.92 19.28
N ASP A 335 16.31 -9.00 19.37
CA ASP A 335 15.89 -10.33 18.90
C ASP A 335 14.80 -10.96 19.77
N GLU A 336 14.88 -10.78 21.09
CA GLU A 336 13.85 -11.26 22.02
C GLU A 336 12.52 -10.52 21.81
N ALA A 337 12.59 -9.20 21.64
CA ALA A 337 11.40 -8.41 21.34
C ALA A 337 10.78 -8.82 19.99
N ALA A 338 11.59 -9.04 18.95
CA ALA A 338 11.12 -9.48 17.64
C ALA A 338 10.50 -10.89 17.69
N ASN A 339 11.06 -11.82 18.48
CA ASN A 339 10.50 -13.16 18.65
C ASN A 339 9.15 -13.13 19.38
N LEU A 340 9.03 -12.34 20.45
CA LEU A 340 7.76 -12.17 21.17
C LEU A 340 6.69 -11.59 20.27
N GLU A 341 7.00 -10.56 19.48
CA GLU A 341 6.09 -9.95 18.53
C GLU A 341 5.66 -10.95 17.43
N ALA A 342 6.61 -11.68 16.85
CA ALA A 342 6.30 -12.68 15.83
C ALA A 342 5.35 -13.75 16.36
N LEU A 343 5.63 -14.29 17.57
CA LEU A 343 4.76 -15.26 18.23
C LEU A 343 3.37 -14.70 18.49
N GLN A 344 3.27 -13.46 18.98
CA GLN A 344 1.98 -12.80 19.22
C GLN A 344 1.19 -12.64 17.92
N CYS A 345 1.83 -12.19 16.85
CA CYS A 345 1.21 -12.05 15.53
C CYS A 345 0.69 -13.39 14.99
N HIS A 346 1.45 -14.46 15.17
CA HIS A 346 1.03 -15.81 14.77
C HIS A 346 -0.15 -16.30 15.61
N GLU A 347 -0.09 -16.14 16.94
CA GLU A 347 -1.17 -16.52 17.86
C GLU A 347 -2.46 -15.76 17.56
N ASP A 348 -2.38 -14.44 17.38
CA ASP A 348 -3.52 -13.59 17.02
C ASP A 348 -4.16 -14.03 15.69
N THR A 349 -3.33 -14.37 14.69
CA THR A 349 -3.83 -14.83 13.39
C THR A 349 -4.60 -16.13 13.51
N LEU A 350 -4.05 -17.12 14.23
CA LEU A 350 -4.72 -18.41 14.43
C LEU A 350 -5.95 -18.29 15.32
N THR A 351 -5.91 -17.41 16.33
CA THR A 351 -7.06 -17.12 17.18
C THR A 351 -8.21 -16.54 16.36
N ARG A 352 -7.95 -15.55 15.51
CA ARG A 352 -8.99 -14.99 14.63
C ARG A 352 -9.51 -15.98 13.60
N TRP A 353 -8.64 -16.86 13.11
CA TRP A 353 -9.04 -17.92 12.19
C TRP A 353 -10.00 -18.92 12.86
N LEU A 354 -9.79 -19.23 14.14
CA LEU A 354 -10.65 -20.13 14.92
C LEU A 354 -11.96 -19.47 15.38
N ASP A 355 -11.92 -18.15 15.60
CA ASP A 355 -13.07 -17.33 16.06
C ASP A 355 -13.86 -16.73 14.87
N HIS A 356 -14.44 -17.59 14.05
CA HIS A 356 -15.20 -17.20 12.83
C HIS A 356 -16.68 -16.91 13.07
N THR A 357 -17.09 -16.68 14.31
CA THR A 357 -18.50 -16.56 14.72
C THR A 357 -19.21 -15.29 14.26
N ASN A 358 -18.48 -14.29 13.77
CA ASN A 358 -19.06 -13.09 13.17
C ASN A 358 -19.16 -13.26 11.66
N GLY A 359 -20.37 -13.27 11.10
CA GLY A 359 -20.67 -13.54 9.69
C GLY A 359 -19.95 -12.68 8.62
N PHE A 360 -19.06 -11.78 9.02
CA PHE A 360 -18.20 -10.97 8.14
C PHE A 360 -16.76 -11.46 8.08
N LYS A 361 -16.33 -12.33 8.99
CA LYS A 361 -14.98 -12.90 8.98
C LYS A 361 -15.03 -14.30 8.40
N GLN A 362 -14.21 -14.53 7.39
CA GLN A 362 -14.05 -15.82 6.72
C GLN A 362 -12.67 -16.40 7.03
N ARG A 363 -12.66 -17.71 7.31
CA ARG A 363 -11.42 -18.48 7.35
C ARG A 363 -10.93 -18.71 5.93
N ALA A 364 -9.62 -18.67 5.76
CA ALA A 364 -8.99 -19.03 4.50
C ALA A 364 -7.68 -19.79 4.70
N ILE A 365 -7.38 -20.71 3.78
CA ILE A 365 -6.06 -21.26 3.53
C ILE A 365 -5.75 -20.98 2.07
N ALA A 366 -4.77 -20.11 1.82
CA ALA A 366 -4.34 -19.71 0.48
C ALA A 366 -3.01 -20.37 0.12
N PHE A 367 -2.85 -20.74 -1.14
CA PHE A 367 -1.64 -21.39 -1.65
C PHE A 367 -0.86 -20.44 -2.57
N SER A 368 0.47 -20.44 -2.46
CA SER A 368 1.31 -19.71 -3.41
C SER A 368 1.29 -20.36 -4.79
N GLU A 369 1.33 -19.56 -5.86
CA GLU A 369 1.17 -20.06 -7.24
C GLU A 369 2.22 -21.10 -7.65
N LYS A 370 3.49 -20.89 -7.36
CA LYS A 370 4.59 -21.74 -7.83
C LYS A 370 4.89 -22.94 -6.93
N LEU A 371 4.92 -22.72 -5.61
CA LEU A 371 5.38 -23.72 -4.65
C LEU A 371 4.25 -24.31 -3.81
N ARG A 372 3.02 -23.88 -4.03
CA ARG A 372 1.83 -24.31 -3.29
C ARG A 372 1.99 -24.22 -1.77
N LEU A 373 2.78 -23.25 -1.29
CA LEU A 373 3.00 -23.05 0.15
C LEU A 373 1.73 -22.49 0.80
N PRO A 374 1.21 -23.12 1.87
CA PRO A 374 0.00 -22.70 2.51
C PRO A 374 0.20 -21.41 3.34
N SER A 375 -0.83 -20.59 3.35
CA SER A 375 -0.96 -19.42 4.22
C SER A 375 -2.31 -19.50 4.94
N ILE A 376 -2.32 -19.50 6.27
CA ILE A 376 -3.52 -19.46 7.09
C ILE A 376 -3.91 -18.00 7.26
N ALA A 377 -5.14 -17.64 6.89
CA ALA A 377 -5.60 -16.25 6.90
C ALA A 377 -7.03 -16.13 7.44
N SER A 378 -7.28 -15.03 8.15
CA SER A 378 -8.64 -14.56 8.48
C SER A 378 -8.92 -13.30 7.63
N VAL A 379 -9.98 -13.33 6.82
CA VAL A 379 -10.36 -12.27 5.90
C VAL A 379 -11.67 -11.65 6.37
N ASP A 380 -11.77 -10.32 6.32
CA ASP A 380 -13.01 -9.59 6.63
C ASP A 380 -13.72 -9.24 5.31
N SER A 381 -14.91 -9.79 5.08
CA SER A 381 -15.69 -9.53 3.86
C SER A 381 -16.25 -8.09 3.80
N ASN A 382 -16.32 -7.39 4.94
CA ASN A 382 -16.71 -5.98 5.03
C ASN A 382 -15.51 -5.05 5.30
N ALA A 383 -14.32 -5.50 4.93
CA ALA A 383 -13.09 -4.73 5.14
C ALA A 383 -13.17 -3.29 4.61
N GLY A 384 -13.83 -3.10 3.46
CA GLY A 384 -13.99 -1.79 2.84
C GLY A 384 -14.64 -0.74 3.74
N HIS A 385 -15.57 -1.14 4.64
CA HIS A 385 -16.19 -0.23 5.61
C HIS A 385 -15.19 0.41 6.59
N LEU A 386 -13.97 -0.12 6.68
CA LEU A 386 -12.89 0.55 7.40
C LEU A 386 -12.61 1.93 6.81
N PHE A 387 -12.62 2.06 5.48
CA PHE A 387 -12.35 3.33 4.81
C PHE A 387 -13.32 4.42 5.23
N GLY A 388 -14.63 4.16 5.20
CA GLY A 388 -15.64 5.14 5.64
C GLY A 388 -15.41 5.63 7.07
N ARG A 389 -15.06 4.72 7.99
CA ARG A 389 -14.70 5.09 9.37
C ARG A 389 -13.42 5.92 9.47
N VAL A 390 -12.41 5.62 8.65
CA VAL A 390 -11.15 6.38 8.62
C VAL A 390 -11.43 7.80 8.12
N ILE A 391 -12.14 7.95 7.00
CA ILE A 391 -12.42 9.24 6.37
C ILE A 391 -13.27 10.13 7.26
N ALA A 392 -14.31 9.60 7.90
CA ALA A 392 -15.18 10.37 8.79
C ALA A 392 -14.43 11.06 9.94
N ASN A 393 -13.27 10.52 10.34
CA ASN A 393 -12.42 11.09 11.39
C ASN A 393 -11.29 11.98 10.84
N MET A 394 -11.18 12.14 9.52
CA MET A 394 -10.06 12.86 8.90
C MET A 394 -10.47 14.13 8.20
N THR A 395 -11.65 14.15 7.59
CA THR A 395 -12.06 15.26 6.71
C THR A 395 -13.57 15.31 6.49
N GLU A 396 -14.05 16.50 6.19
CA GLU A 396 -15.41 16.72 5.68
C GLU A 396 -15.47 16.71 4.13
N ARG A 397 -14.30 16.58 3.44
CA ARG A 397 -14.24 16.59 1.97
C ARG A 397 -13.45 15.40 1.47
N VAL A 398 -14.16 14.46 0.84
CA VAL A 398 -13.54 13.27 0.24
C VAL A 398 -13.80 13.26 -1.27
N ILE A 399 -12.74 13.06 -2.04
CA ILE A 399 -12.80 12.95 -3.50
C ILE A 399 -12.25 11.57 -3.86
N LEU A 400 -13.11 10.70 -4.38
CA LEU A 400 -12.75 9.39 -4.91
C LEU A 400 -12.61 9.49 -6.42
N THR A 401 -11.47 9.08 -6.95
CA THR A 401 -11.24 9.08 -8.40
C THR A 401 -10.62 7.76 -8.87
N SER A 402 -11.01 7.31 -10.04
CA SER A 402 -10.45 6.15 -10.71
C SER A 402 -10.86 6.13 -12.19
N ALA A 403 -10.28 5.21 -12.95
CA ALA A 403 -10.76 4.90 -14.30
C ALA A 403 -12.05 4.07 -14.31
N THR A 404 -12.35 3.38 -13.20
CA THR A 404 -13.48 2.45 -13.06
C THR A 404 -14.07 2.55 -11.66
N LEU A 405 -15.12 3.34 -11.48
CA LEU A 405 -15.85 3.47 -10.21
C LEU A 405 -17.32 3.07 -10.34
N ALA A 406 -17.93 3.39 -11.48
CA ALA A 406 -19.34 3.13 -11.71
C ALA A 406 -19.59 1.63 -12.03
N ASP A 407 -20.71 1.12 -11.54
CA ASP A 407 -21.17 -0.22 -11.84
C ASP A 407 -21.95 -0.25 -13.16
N ALA A 408 -21.32 -0.70 -14.25
CA ALA A 408 -21.91 -0.81 -15.57
C ALA A 408 -23.18 -1.73 -15.60
N LYS A 409 -23.32 -2.65 -14.63
CA LYS A 409 -24.49 -3.53 -14.52
C LYS A 409 -25.69 -2.86 -13.83
N ARG A 410 -25.47 -1.71 -13.17
CA ARG A 410 -26.47 -0.98 -12.38
C ARG A 410 -26.68 0.46 -12.86
N ASN A 411 -26.93 0.64 -14.15
CA ASN A 411 -27.17 1.94 -14.77
C ASN A 411 -26.07 2.98 -14.46
N ASP A 412 -24.82 2.53 -14.47
CA ASP A 412 -23.65 3.39 -14.19
C ASP A 412 -23.69 4.12 -12.84
N SER A 413 -24.34 3.52 -11.84
CA SER A 413 -24.43 4.06 -10.49
C SER A 413 -23.12 3.89 -9.73
N PHE A 414 -22.77 4.88 -8.91
CA PHE A 414 -21.67 4.82 -7.94
C PHE A 414 -22.06 4.20 -6.61
N ASP A 415 -23.31 3.79 -6.42
CA ASP A 415 -23.80 3.22 -5.16
C ASP A 415 -23.03 2.00 -4.68
N SER A 416 -22.59 1.17 -5.63
CA SER A 416 -21.85 -0.05 -5.32
C SER A 416 -20.54 0.25 -4.62
N ILE A 417 -19.74 1.17 -5.17
CA ILE A 417 -18.45 1.54 -4.55
C ILE A 417 -18.66 2.27 -3.23
N CYS A 418 -19.64 3.14 -3.10
CA CYS A 418 -19.96 3.79 -1.83
C CYS A 418 -20.25 2.76 -0.74
N ARG A 419 -21.19 1.85 -0.98
CA ARG A 419 -21.54 0.80 -0.01
C ARG A 419 -20.36 -0.10 0.33
N THR A 420 -19.58 -0.47 -0.67
CA THR A 420 -18.38 -1.29 -0.47
C THR A 420 -17.37 -0.62 0.45
N LEU A 421 -17.19 0.70 0.32
CA LEU A 421 -16.25 1.47 1.14
C LEU A 421 -16.87 2.03 2.44
N GLY A 422 -18.10 1.68 2.76
CA GLY A 422 -18.80 2.16 3.97
C GLY A 422 -19.11 3.66 3.92
N LEU A 423 -19.33 4.18 2.72
CA LEU A 423 -19.82 5.55 2.47
C LEU A 423 -21.32 5.49 2.16
N ALA A 424 -22.05 6.55 2.52
CA ALA A 424 -23.45 6.67 2.20
C ALA A 424 -23.62 7.21 0.76
N PRO A 425 -24.31 6.47 -0.15
CA PRO A 425 -24.53 6.95 -1.52
C PRO A 425 -25.28 8.29 -1.58
N GLU A 426 -26.20 8.50 -0.65
CA GLU A 426 -27.02 9.72 -0.50
C GLU A 426 -26.18 10.97 -0.17
N ASP A 427 -25.00 10.78 0.39
CA ASP A 427 -24.06 11.87 0.71
C ASP A 427 -23.22 12.31 -0.50
N THR A 428 -23.40 11.67 -1.65
CA THR A 428 -22.68 12.05 -2.86
C THR A 428 -23.17 13.41 -3.36
N THR A 429 -22.27 14.39 -3.28
CA THR A 429 -22.56 15.79 -3.61
C THR A 429 -22.19 16.15 -5.04
N ASP A 430 -21.34 15.38 -5.68
CA ASP A 430 -20.93 15.53 -7.07
C ASP A 430 -20.46 14.20 -7.63
N SER A 431 -20.78 13.93 -8.89
CA SER A 431 -20.31 12.76 -9.61
C SER A 431 -20.17 13.06 -11.10
N CYS A 432 -19.11 12.55 -11.71
CA CYS A 432 -18.95 12.65 -13.15
C CYS A 432 -18.27 11.43 -13.75
N ARG A 433 -18.52 11.20 -15.05
CA ARG A 433 -17.82 10.22 -15.89
C ARG A 433 -17.28 10.93 -17.11
N LEU A 434 -15.97 10.85 -17.31
CA LEU A 434 -15.28 11.53 -18.39
C LEU A 434 -14.51 10.52 -19.24
N TYR A 435 -14.76 10.56 -20.53
CA TYR A 435 -14.12 9.73 -21.52
C TYR A 435 -13.28 10.60 -22.45
N PRO A 436 -12.07 10.23 -22.81
CA PRO A 436 -11.27 10.99 -23.77
C PRO A 436 -11.95 10.96 -25.14
N HIS A 437 -12.04 12.12 -25.82
CA HIS A 437 -12.59 12.22 -27.16
C HIS A 437 -11.73 11.52 -28.21
N GLN A 438 -10.46 11.33 -27.93
CA GLN A 438 -9.52 10.69 -28.85
C GLN A 438 -8.67 9.68 -28.10
N TYR A 439 -8.91 8.40 -28.36
CA TYR A 439 -7.95 7.36 -28.06
C TYR A 439 -6.82 7.41 -29.09
N GLY A 440 -5.57 7.23 -28.66
CA GLY A 440 -4.44 7.14 -29.57
C GLY A 440 -4.64 6.03 -30.62
N ARG A 441 -3.93 6.12 -31.73
CA ARG A 441 -3.99 5.08 -32.76
C ARG A 441 -3.29 3.82 -32.26
N MET A 442 -4.04 2.72 -32.15
CA MET A 442 -3.49 1.39 -31.89
C MET A 442 -3.21 0.70 -33.21
N ARG A 443 -1.97 0.25 -33.42
CA ARG A 443 -1.62 -0.62 -34.53
C ARG A 443 -1.50 -2.05 -34.02
N LEU A 444 -2.47 -2.89 -34.35
CA LEU A 444 -2.40 -4.31 -34.07
C LEU A 444 -1.56 -4.99 -35.14
N VAL A 445 -0.41 -5.52 -34.76
CA VAL A 445 0.42 -6.36 -35.64
C VAL A 445 0.16 -7.81 -35.28
N LEU A 446 -0.59 -8.50 -36.13
CA LEU A 446 -0.79 -9.94 -35.99
C LEU A 446 0.41 -10.64 -36.64
N THR A 447 1.19 -11.35 -35.85
CA THR A 447 2.24 -12.24 -36.39
C THR A 447 1.55 -13.51 -36.96
N PRO A 448 1.95 -13.96 -38.17
CA PRO A 448 1.44 -15.22 -38.70
C PRO A 448 1.73 -16.38 -37.74
N ALA A 449 0.85 -17.39 -37.71
CA ALA A 449 1.01 -18.56 -36.84
C ALA A 449 2.30 -19.36 -37.08
N THR A 450 3.01 -19.07 -38.19
CA THR A 450 4.29 -19.66 -38.58
C THR A 450 5.49 -19.04 -37.90
N VAL A 451 5.33 -17.88 -37.19
CA VAL A 451 6.43 -17.29 -36.44
C VAL A 451 6.56 -18.05 -35.11
N SER A 452 7.69 -18.72 -34.91
CA SER A 452 8.00 -19.42 -33.66
C SER A 452 7.92 -18.44 -32.47
N LYS A 453 7.37 -18.92 -31.35
CA LYS A 453 7.33 -18.10 -30.10
C LYS A 453 8.76 -17.70 -29.75
N PRO A 454 8.99 -16.44 -29.34
CA PRO A 454 10.30 -16.01 -28.88
C PRO A 454 10.72 -16.90 -27.70
N VAL A 455 11.88 -17.51 -27.81
CA VAL A 455 12.49 -18.32 -26.75
C VAL A 455 13.34 -17.38 -25.92
N LEU A 456 13.00 -17.26 -24.64
CA LEU A 456 13.85 -16.55 -23.68
C LEU A 456 15.14 -17.36 -23.49
N GLN A 457 16.23 -16.97 -24.10
CA GLN A 457 17.57 -17.41 -23.71
C GLN A 457 18.22 -16.31 -22.88
N SER A 458 18.65 -16.64 -21.66
CA SER A 458 19.40 -15.77 -20.75
C SER A 458 18.80 -14.39 -20.43
N GLY A 459 17.47 -14.26 -20.40
CA GLY A 459 16.81 -13.02 -19.95
C GLY A 459 16.68 -11.91 -21.00
N GLU A 460 17.13 -12.13 -22.24
CA GLU A 460 16.92 -11.22 -23.35
C GLU A 460 15.91 -11.80 -24.36
N VAL A 461 15.02 -10.93 -24.86
CA VAL A 461 14.08 -11.25 -25.94
C VAL A 461 14.82 -11.03 -27.24
N THR A 462 15.16 -12.10 -27.97
CA THR A 462 15.64 -12.01 -29.35
C THR A 462 14.47 -12.05 -30.32
#